data_4913c0763ade7e914bad18220696748b
#
_entry.id   4913c0763ade7e914bad18220696748b
#
_cell.length_a   1.000
_cell.length_b   1.000
_cell.length_c   1.000
_cell.angle_alpha   90.00
_cell.angle_beta   90.00
_cell.angle_gamma   90.00
#
_symmetry.space_group_name_H-M   'P 1'
#
loop_
_entity.id
_entity.type
_entity.pdbx_description
1 polymer ?
#
loop_
_entity_poly.entity_id
_entity_poly.type
_entity_poly.pdbx_seq_one_letter_code
_entity_poly.pdbx_strand_id
1 'polypeptide(L)'
;LLRRDPTLVPRWVEETLRYDNSTQALARVMAADVELHGKKLREGDKVVLLVGSGNRDERVFPDADRYDLMRDTSASLSFGQGVHFCLGASLARLEGRVALEEVLKRIPQYEIDPAGLVRVHSVNVRGFSAMPLSL
;
A
#
# COMPACT_ATOMS: atom_id res chain seq x y z
N LEU A 1 -3.06 -9.27 18.49
CA LEU A 1 -1.93 -10.09 18.05
C LEU A 1 -0.60 -9.35 18.26
N LEU A 2 -0.37 -8.19 17.63
CA LEU A 2 0.91 -7.44 17.68
C LEU A 2 1.36 -7.06 19.09
N ARG A 3 0.43 -6.79 20.02
CA ARG A 3 0.79 -6.52 21.43
C ARG A 3 1.35 -7.76 22.16
N ARG A 4 0.94 -8.96 21.72
CA ARG A 4 1.46 -10.22 22.28
C ARG A 4 2.76 -10.65 21.63
N ASP A 5 2.96 -10.23 20.37
CA ASP A 5 4.17 -10.52 19.59
C ASP A 5 4.58 -9.31 18.75
N PRO A 6 5.36 -8.38 19.32
CA PRO A 6 5.84 -7.20 18.60
C PRO A 6 6.80 -7.52 17.45
N THR A 7 7.36 -8.73 17.39
CA THR A 7 8.24 -9.13 16.27
C THR A 7 7.51 -9.19 14.93
N LEU A 8 6.17 -9.21 14.96
CA LEU A 8 5.32 -9.18 13.78
C LEU A 8 5.12 -7.76 13.19
N VAL A 9 5.60 -6.71 13.85
CA VAL A 9 5.43 -5.32 13.38
C VAL A 9 5.95 -5.12 11.95
N PRO A 10 7.15 -5.61 11.56
CA PRO A 10 7.59 -5.47 10.17
C PRO A 10 6.65 -6.15 9.17
N ARG A 11 6.12 -7.32 9.47
CA ARG A 11 5.15 -8.03 8.62
C ARG A 11 3.84 -7.26 8.49
N TRP A 12 3.40 -6.66 9.60
CA TRP A 12 2.22 -5.81 9.60
C TRP A 12 2.39 -4.61 8.67
N VAL A 13 3.56 -3.95 8.68
CA VAL A 13 3.87 -2.83 7.78
C VAL A 13 3.79 -3.28 6.32
N GLU A 14 4.44 -4.39 5.95
CA GLU A 14 4.44 -4.87 4.57
C GLU A 14 3.03 -5.28 4.10
N GLU A 15 2.27 -6.00 4.93
CA GLU A 15 0.91 -6.40 4.55
C GLU A 15 -0.04 -5.19 4.50
N THR A 16 0.12 -4.20 5.37
CA THR A 16 -0.65 -2.94 5.28
C THR A 16 -0.34 -2.20 3.98
N LEU A 17 0.93 -2.10 3.63
CA LEU A 17 1.36 -1.49 2.36
C LEU A 17 0.76 -2.22 1.15
N ARG A 18 0.71 -3.55 1.16
CA ARG A 18 0.05 -4.33 0.10
C ARG A 18 -1.47 -4.12 0.11
N TYR A 19 -2.09 -4.31 1.28
CA TYR A 19 -3.54 -4.42 1.42
C TYR A 19 -4.25 -3.08 1.24
N ASP A 20 -3.75 -2.01 1.83
CA ASP A 20 -4.32 -0.65 1.73
C ASP A 20 -3.26 0.35 1.26
N ASN A 21 -2.70 0.06 0.08
CA ASN A 21 -1.66 0.86 -0.53
C ASN A 21 -2.08 2.33 -0.68
N SER A 22 -1.26 3.25 -0.22
CA SER A 22 -1.53 4.68 -0.35
C SER A 22 -1.46 5.16 -1.80
N THR A 23 -0.53 4.66 -2.60
CA THR A 23 -0.41 5.01 -4.03
C THR A 23 -1.26 4.08 -4.88
N GLN A 24 -2.45 4.51 -5.27
CA GLN A 24 -3.41 3.67 -6.00
C GLN A 24 -3.09 3.53 -7.49
N ALA A 25 -2.59 4.59 -8.09
CA ALA A 25 -2.34 4.63 -9.52
C ALA A 25 -1.13 5.49 -9.88
N LEU A 26 -0.42 5.09 -10.92
CA LEU A 26 0.71 5.83 -11.51
C LEU A 26 0.49 5.95 -13.01
N ALA A 27 0.92 7.06 -13.60
CA ALA A 27 0.86 7.26 -15.05
C ALA A 27 2.23 7.03 -15.69
N ARG A 28 2.21 6.54 -16.93
CA ARG A 28 3.36 6.45 -17.82
C ARG A 28 2.97 6.95 -19.21
N VAL A 29 3.97 7.39 -19.96
CA VAL A 29 3.86 7.65 -21.39
C VAL A 29 4.72 6.61 -22.10
N MET A 30 4.17 5.98 -23.12
CA MET A 30 4.89 4.97 -23.90
C MET A 30 6.02 5.63 -24.69
N ALA A 31 7.24 5.13 -24.53
CA ALA A 31 8.42 5.61 -25.23
C ALA A 31 8.62 4.93 -26.59
N ALA A 32 7.87 3.86 -26.88
CA ALA A 32 7.88 3.12 -28.14
C ALA A 32 6.59 2.29 -28.25
N ASP A 33 6.31 1.79 -29.44
CA ASP A 33 5.23 0.86 -29.68
C ASP A 33 5.50 -0.46 -28.94
N VAL A 34 4.52 -0.96 -28.21
CA VAL A 34 4.59 -2.23 -27.45
C VAL A 34 3.28 -2.99 -27.61
N GLU A 35 3.38 -4.32 -27.67
CA GLU A 35 2.22 -5.18 -27.58
C GLU A 35 2.17 -5.87 -26.21
N LEU A 36 1.06 -5.68 -25.48
CA LEU A 36 0.79 -6.30 -24.19
C LEU A 36 -0.54 -7.05 -24.24
N HIS A 37 -0.50 -8.36 -23.99
CA HIS A 37 -1.70 -9.21 -23.97
C HIS A 37 -2.58 -9.05 -25.23
N GLY A 38 -1.96 -8.97 -26.43
CA GLY A 38 -2.65 -8.80 -27.70
C GLY A 38 -3.22 -7.38 -27.94
N LYS A 39 -2.88 -6.41 -27.08
CA LYS A 39 -3.22 -5.00 -27.24
C LYS A 39 -1.99 -4.20 -27.66
N LYS A 40 -2.14 -3.40 -28.71
CA LYS A 40 -1.09 -2.50 -29.18
C LYS A 40 -1.17 -1.18 -28.44
N LEU A 41 -0.08 -0.81 -27.82
CA LEU A 41 0.17 0.51 -27.24
C LEU A 41 1.15 1.22 -28.15
N ARG A 42 0.86 2.45 -28.51
CA ARG A 42 1.70 3.26 -29.42
C ARG A 42 2.60 4.19 -28.61
N GLU A 43 3.69 4.58 -29.21
CA GLU A 43 4.52 5.66 -28.71
C GLU A 43 3.65 6.91 -28.47
N GLY A 44 3.84 7.54 -27.31
CA GLY A 44 3.05 8.69 -26.87
C GLY A 44 1.74 8.36 -26.15
N ASP A 45 1.26 7.11 -26.19
CA ASP A 45 0.06 6.72 -25.43
C ASP A 45 0.27 6.87 -23.94
N LYS A 46 -0.79 7.30 -23.25
CA LYS A 46 -0.81 7.41 -21.80
C LYS A 46 -1.36 6.11 -21.19
N VAL A 47 -0.61 5.54 -20.29
CA VAL A 47 -0.97 4.29 -19.57
C VAL A 47 -1.08 4.57 -18.10
N VAL A 48 -2.16 4.07 -17.48
CA VAL A 48 -2.34 4.12 -16.03
C VAL A 48 -2.04 2.74 -15.45
N LEU A 49 -1.08 2.70 -14.54
CA LEU A 49 -0.71 1.51 -13.77
C LEU A 49 -1.54 1.49 -12.50
N LEU A 50 -2.48 0.56 -12.37
CA LEU A 50 -3.34 0.42 -11.20
C LEU A 50 -2.63 -0.42 -10.13
N VAL A 51 -1.71 0.22 -9.41
CA VAL A 51 -0.85 -0.43 -8.40
C VAL A 51 -1.69 -1.06 -7.28
N GLY A 52 -2.71 -0.34 -6.80
CA GLY A 52 -3.61 -0.87 -5.77
C GLY A 52 -4.36 -2.13 -6.21
N SER A 53 -4.77 -2.18 -7.50
CA SER A 53 -5.39 -3.38 -8.08
C SER A 53 -4.38 -4.52 -8.24
N GLY A 54 -3.16 -4.23 -8.68
CA GLY A 54 -2.09 -5.23 -8.80
C GLY A 54 -1.76 -5.89 -7.47
N ASN A 55 -1.78 -5.13 -6.38
CA ASN A 55 -1.59 -5.66 -5.02
C ASN A 55 -2.76 -6.55 -4.52
N ARG A 56 -3.87 -6.59 -5.24
CA ARG A 56 -5.06 -7.41 -4.97
C ARG A 56 -5.29 -8.47 -6.04
N ASP A 57 -4.33 -8.70 -6.92
CA ASP A 57 -4.43 -9.73 -7.96
C ASP A 57 -4.30 -11.14 -7.35
N GLU A 58 -5.39 -11.91 -7.40
CA GLU A 58 -5.45 -13.26 -6.82
C GLU A 58 -4.52 -14.25 -7.53
N ARG A 59 -4.09 -13.95 -8.77
CA ARG A 59 -3.10 -14.75 -9.49
C ARG A 59 -1.70 -14.65 -8.86
N VAL A 60 -1.46 -13.58 -8.09
CA VAL A 60 -0.20 -13.30 -7.39
C VAL A 60 -0.34 -13.50 -5.89
N PHE A 61 -1.46 -13.06 -5.33
CA PHE A 61 -1.75 -13.10 -3.90
C PHE A 61 -3.04 -13.91 -3.66
N PRO A 62 -2.96 -15.22 -3.40
CA PRO A 62 -4.14 -16.01 -3.04
C PRO A 62 -4.92 -15.37 -1.88
N ASP A 63 -6.25 -15.35 -1.96
CA ASP A 63 -7.12 -14.64 -0.99
C ASP A 63 -6.71 -13.16 -0.82
N ALA A 64 -6.45 -12.45 -1.91
CA ALA A 64 -5.86 -11.11 -1.91
C ALA A 64 -6.65 -10.08 -1.07
N ASP A 65 -7.95 -10.27 -0.92
CA ASP A 65 -8.85 -9.43 -0.14
C ASP A 65 -8.84 -9.75 1.37
N ARG A 66 -8.13 -10.80 1.79
CA ARG A 66 -7.89 -11.08 3.19
C ARG A 66 -6.60 -10.40 3.66
N TYR A 67 -6.68 -9.67 4.77
CA TYR A 67 -5.51 -9.16 5.46
C TYR A 67 -4.83 -10.31 6.23
N ASP A 68 -3.58 -10.62 5.90
CA ASP A 68 -2.85 -11.76 6.46
C ASP A 68 -1.40 -11.41 6.79
N LEU A 69 -1.09 -11.28 8.08
CA LEU A 69 0.27 -10.97 8.57
C LEU A 69 1.34 -11.99 8.18
N MET A 70 0.93 -13.21 7.82
CA MET A 70 1.87 -14.27 7.45
C MET A 70 2.07 -14.37 5.94
N ARG A 71 1.39 -13.53 5.16
CA ARG A 71 1.50 -13.50 3.70
C ARG A 71 2.92 -13.17 3.25
N ASP A 72 3.35 -13.83 2.18
CA ASP A 72 4.51 -13.37 1.40
C ASP A 72 4.09 -12.13 0.59
N THR A 73 4.68 -11.00 0.91
CA THR A 73 4.43 -9.71 0.27
C THR A 73 5.53 -9.29 -0.70
N SER A 74 6.47 -10.19 -1.02
CA SER A 74 7.65 -9.89 -1.86
C SER A 74 7.30 -9.38 -3.27
N ALA A 75 6.15 -9.79 -3.80
CA ALA A 75 5.61 -9.35 -5.10
C ALA A 75 4.83 -8.03 -5.02
N SER A 76 4.75 -7.38 -3.84
CA SER A 76 3.99 -6.13 -3.68
C SER A 76 4.54 -5.01 -4.56
N LEU A 77 3.62 -4.28 -5.19
CA LEU A 77 3.92 -3.13 -6.04
C LEU A 77 3.85 -1.79 -5.30
N SER A 78 3.70 -1.78 -3.98
CA SER A 78 3.48 -0.57 -3.18
C SER A 78 4.58 0.47 -3.33
N PHE A 79 5.80 0.02 -3.55
CA PHE A 79 6.95 0.88 -3.83
C PHE A 79 7.40 0.86 -5.29
N GLY A 80 6.61 0.27 -6.18
CA GLY A 80 6.97 0.08 -7.58
C GLY A 80 8.04 -1.00 -7.78
N GLN A 81 8.57 -1.06 -8.99
CA GLN A 81 9.65 -1.98 -9.37
C GLN A 81 10.57 -1.34 -10.41
N GLY A 82 11.76 -1.95 -10.60
CA GLY A 82 12.74 -1.53 -11.61
C GLY A 82 13.40 -0.20 -11.29
N VAL A 83 13.76 0.55 -12.31
CA VAL A 83 14.54 1.80 -12.20
C VAL A 83 13.80 2.92 -11.45
N HIS A 84 12.49 2.81 -11.33
CA HIS A 84 11.64 3.74 -10.58
C HIS A 84 11.23 3.21 -9.21
N PHE A 85 11.88 2.16 -8.69
CA PHE A 85 11.63 1.72 -7.32
C PHE A 85 11.74 2.90 -6.35
N CYS A 86 10.81 3.00 -5.41
CA CYS A 86 10.70 4.14 -4.52
C CYS A 86 11.99 4.39 -3.74
N LEU A 87 12.57 5.57 -3.90
CA LEU A 87 13.78 5.98 -3.20
C LEU A 87 13.58 6.00 -1.67
N GLY A 88 12.38 6.37 -1.23
CA GLY A 88 12.00 6.46 0.18
C GLY A 88 11.51 5.14 0.80
N ALA A 89 11.57 4.01 0.10
CA ALA A 89 10.98 2.75 0.59
C ALA A 89 11.52 2.30 1.96
N SER A 90 12.82 2.46 2.19
CA SER A 90 13.45 2.11 3.48
C SER A 90 13.01 3.05 4.60
N LEU A 91 12.91 4.34 4.30
CA LEU A 91 12.44 5.34 5.27
C LEU A 91 10.96 5.12 5.62
N ALA A 92 10.10 4.91 4.64
CA ALA A 92 8.67 4.65 4.86
C ALA A 92 8.43 3.40 5.73
N ARG A 93 9.22 2.34 5.52
CA ARG A 93 9.17 1.14 6.37
C ARG A 93 9.62 1.42 7.81
N LEU A 94 10.67 2.21 7.96
CA LEU A 94 11.16 2.62 9.28
C LEU A 94 10.12 3.46 10.00
N GLU A 95 9.55 4.46 9.34
CA GLU A 95 8.49 5.33 9.88
C GLU A 95 7.26 4.51 10.29
N GLY A 96 6.78 3.63 9.42
CA GLY A 96 5.63 2.77 9.72
C GLY A 96 5.89 1.84 10.92
N ARG A 97 7.09 1.27 11.00
CA ARG A 97 7.50 0.44 12.13
C ARG A 97 7.53 1.24 13.43
N VAL A 98 8.26 2.34 13.46
CA VAL A 98 8.42 3.17 14.67
C VAL A 98 7.07 3.71 15.13
N ALA A 99 6.27 4.24 14.20
CA ALA A 99 4.93 4.76 14.52
C ALA A 99 4.05 3.68 15.18
N LEU A 100 4.02 2.46 14.61
CA LEU A 100 3.22 1.39 15.17
C LEU A 100 3.76 0.91 16.52
N GLU A 101 5.08 0.75 16.66
CA GLU A 101 5.70 0.39 17.93
C GLU A 101 5.34 1.39 19.03
N GLU A 102 5.37 2.69 18.74
CA GLU A 102 5.02 3.72 19.70
C GLU A 102 3.51 3.76 20.02
N VAL A 103 2.65 3.53 19.02
CA VAL A 103 1.20 3.37 19.25
C VAL A 103 0.92 2.17 20.15
N LEU A 104 1.55 1.03 19.89
CA LEU A 104 1.36 -0.17 20.71
C LEU A 104 1.79 0.01 22.17
N LYS A 105 2.83 0.83 22.41
CA LYS A 105 3.34 1.13 23.76
C LYS A 105 2.46 2.13 24.51
N ARG A 106 2.05 3.21 23.83
CA ARG A 106 1.45 4.38 24.48
C ARG A 106 -0.07 4.37 24.48
N ILE A 107 -0.70 3.71 23.51
CA ILE A 107 -2.14 3.72 23.31
C ILE A 107 -2.67 2.30 23.46
N PRO A 108 -2.96 1.84 24.69
CA PRO A 108 -3.36 0.46 24.96
C PRO A 108 -4.72 0.09 24.37
N GLN A 109 -5.63 1.07 24.32
CA GLN A 109 -6.97 0.93 23.72
C GLN A 109 -7.31 2.22 23.01
N TYR A 110 -8.02 2.12 21.93
CA TYR A 110 -8.60 3.26 21.22
C TYR A 110 -9.77 2.78 20.37
N GLU A 111 -10.67 3.69 20.13
CA GLU A 111 -11.77 3.51 19.17
C GLU A 111 -11.65 4.58 18.09
N ILE A 112 -11.91 4.20 16.86
CA ILE A 112 -11.99 5.14 15.73
C ILE A 112 -13.42 5.62 15.63
N ASP A 113 -13.63 6.93 15.60
CA ASP A 113 -14.92 7.51 15.26
C ASP A 113 -15.15 7.44 13.75
N PRO A 114 -15.99 6.52 13.26
CA PRO A 114 -16.22 6.38 11.83
C PRO A 114 -16.94 7.57 11.21
N ALA A 115 -17.70 8.34 12.00
CA ALA A 115 -18.42 9.52 11.53
C ALA A 115 -17.48 10.71 11.29
N GLY A 116 -16.34 10.75 11.96
CA GLY A 116 -15.32 11.79 11.81
C GLY A 116 -14.23 11.47 10.78
N LEU A 117 -14.31 10.33 10.07
CA LEU A 117 -13.34 9.96 9.05
C LEU A 117 -13.46 10.86 7.82
N VAL A 118 -12.39 11.54 7.48
CA VAL A 118 -12.32 12.36 6.25
C VAL A 118 -11.25 11.82 5.32
N ARG A 119 -11.66 11.39 4.12
CA ARG A 119 -10.73 10.91 3.09
C ARG A 119 -9.95 12.06 2.46
N VAL A 120 -8.70 11.80 2.10
CA VAL A 120 -7.93 12.68 1.22
C VAL A 120 -8.62 12.72 -0.15
N HIS A 121 -8.87 13.91 -0.67
CA HIS A 121 -9.39 14.08 -2.02
C HIS A 121 -8.24 14.06 -3.02
N SER A 122 -7.95 12.89 -3.57
CA SER A 122 -6.86 12.68 -4.53
C SER A 122 -7.24 11.56 -5.49
N VAL A 123 -6.77 11.66 -6.74
CA VAL A 123 -7.00 10.65 -7.78
C VAL A 123 -6.00 9.48 -7.70
N ASN A 124 -4.86 9.69 -7.08
CA ASN A 124 -3.79 8.69 -7.04
C ASN A 124 -3.33 8.30 -5.63
N VAL A 125 -3.72 9.07 -4.62
CA VAL A 125 -3.36 8.79 -3.22
C VAL A 125 -4.62 8.45 -2.41
N ARG A 126 -4.57 7.31 -1.74
CA ARG A 126 -5.60 6.86 -0.80
C ARG A 126 -5.12 7.07 0.63
N GLY A 127 -5.93 7.72 1.44
CA GLY A 127 -5.60 8.00 2.84
C GLY A 127 -6.71 8.79 3.53
N PHE A 128 -6.44 9.21 4.74
CA PHE A 128 -7.32 10.07 5.53
C PHE A 128 -6.64 11.38 5.85
N SER A 129 -7.37 12.49 5.73
CA SER A 129 -6.96 13.80 6.22
C SER A 129 -7.35 14.00 7.69
N ALA A 130 -8.36 13.28 8.16
CA ALA A 130 -8.74 13.22 9.57
C ALA A 130 -9.20 11.81 9.94
N MET A 131 -8.76 11.33 11.10
CA MET A 131 -9.14 10.06 11.69
C MET A 131 -9.21 10.24 13.22
N PRO A 132 -10.34 10.75 13.74
CA PRO A 132 -10.50 10.97 15.17
C PRO A 132 -10.46 9.66 15.95
N LEU A 133 -9.77 9.72 17.09
CA LEU A 133 -9.63 8.59 18.02
C LEU A 133 -10.14 9.02 19.40
N SER A 134 -10.81 8.11 20.10
CA SER A 134 -11.04 8.18 21.55
C SER A 134 -10.13 7.15 22.26
N LEU A 135 -9.59 7.55 23.40
CA LEU A 135 -8.65 6.77 24.22
C LEU A 135 -9.34 6.24 25.46
#